data_bedafcd7e605ab3cd04ca48b9fd12ee9
#
_entry.id   bedafcd7e605ab3cd04ca48b9fd12ee9
#
_cell.length_a   1.000
_cell.length_b   1.000
_cell.length_c   1.000
_cell.angle_alpha   90.00
_cell.angle_beta   90.00
_cell.angle_gamma   90.00
#
_symmetry.space_group_name_H-M   'P 1'
#
loop_
_entity.id
_entity.type
_entity.pdbx_description
1 polymer ?
#
loop_
_entity_poly.entity_id
_entity_poly.type
_entity_poly.pdbx_seq_one_letter_code
_entity_poly.pdbx_strand_id
1 'polypeptide(L)'
;VPAQPTRAEIQPLIDTVRTRDYAAYLSHVAYPPRLQPHFWALRAFHIELASIKDAVSNELVGRIRMQWWRDAIEGVYANRPPKHPIALGLCDAVMDPAVMKHGSLVKDHFLRIIDAREADLAEPLSPPTLEELETYAEATSSRILYLLLNLQGISESTVDVLFSHLGKAMGLGIFVASLPRHPPPPPLQA
;
A
#
# COMPACT_ATOMS: atom_id res chain seq x y z
N VAL A 1 20.46 20.21 -0.58
CA VAL A 1 19.38 19.47 0.11
C VAL A 1 18.13 19.70 -0.72
N PRO A 2 17.48 18.67 -1.28
CA PRO A 2 16.21 18.87 -1.97
C PRO A 2 15.23 19.55 -1.00
N ALA A 3 14.46 20.51 -1.49
CA ALA A 3 13.46 21.21 -0.70
C ALA A 3 12.41 20.19 -0.27
N GLN A 4 12.06 20.17 1.01
CA GLN A 4 10.96 19.31 1.47
C GLN A 4 9.67 19.73 0.76
N PRO A 5 8.80 18.75 0.38
CA PRO A 5 7.55 19.07 -0.27
C PRO A 5 6.71 20.00 0.64
N THR A 6 6.08 20.97 0.02
CA THR A 6 5.24 21.94 0.73
C THR A 6 3.99 21.25 1.27
N ARG A 7 3.38 21.85 2.31
CA ARG A 7 2.12 21.33 2.85
C ARG A 7 1.01 21.22 1.80
N ALA A 8 0.98 22.11 0.82
CA ALA A 8 0.01 22.07 -0.26
C ALA A 8 0.18 20.84 -1.17
N GLU A 9 1.42 20.39 -1.39
CA GLU A 9 1.72 19.22 -2.21
C GLU A 9 1.39 17.89 -1.50
N ILE A 10 1.55 17.83 -0.18
CA ILE A 10 1.26 16.62 0.61
C ILE A 10 -0.19 16.55 1.11
N GLN A 11 -0.93 17.66 1.16
CA GLN A 11 -2.29 17.70 1.70
C GLN A 11 -3.24 16.70 1.03
N PRO A 12 -3.26 16.52 -0.31
CA PRO A 12 -4.10 15.52 -0.96
C PRO A 12 -3.78 14.08 -0.52
N LEU A 13 -2.51 13.78 -0.23
CA LEU A 13 -2.08 12.46 0.26
C LEU A 13 -2.60 12.23 1.68
N ILE A 14 -2.49 13.23 2.55
CA ILE A 14 -3.00 13.20 3.92
C ILE A 14 -4.52 12.98 3.92
N ASP A 15 -5.25 13.72 3.09
CA ASP A 15 -6.71 13.63 3.00
C ASP A 15 -7.16 12.25 2.49
N THR A 16 -6.43 11.68 1.53
CA THR A 16 -6.66 10.31 1.05
C THR A 16 -6.49 9.30 2.18
N VAL A 17 -5.37 9.35 2.90
CA VAL A 17 -5.10 8.42 4.01
C VAL A 17 -6.10 8.61 5.14
N ARG A 18 -6.40 9.86 5.51
CA ARG A 18 -7.38 10.16 6.57
C ARG A 18 -8.77 9.60 6.27
N THR A 19 -9.19 9.67 5.00
CA THR A 19 -10.55 9.28 4.59
C THR A 19 -10.66 7.76 4.38
N ARG A 20 -9.60 7.13 3.84
CA ARG A 20 -9.63 5.73 3.40
C ARG A 20 -8.98 4.76 4.38
N ASP A 21 -8.05 5.23 5.21
CA ASP A 21 -7.29 4.42 6.18
C ASP A 21 -7.03 5.23 7.45
N TYR A 22 -8.07 5.42 8.24
CA TYR A 22 -8.00 6.24 9.45
C TYR A 22 -7.03 5.67 10.51
N ALA A 23 -6.86 4.35 10.56
CA ALA A 23 -5.91 3.72 11.47
C ALA A 23 -4.47 4.08 11.11
N ALA A 24 -4.12 4.02 9.81
CA ALA A 24 -2.83 4.51 9.33
C ALA A 24 -2.69 6.03 9.56
N TYR A 25 -3.77 6.80 9.33
CA TYR A 25 -3.74 8.23 9.63
C TYR A 25 -3.31 8.49 11.09
N LEU A 26 -3.87 7.79 12.07
CA LEU A 26 -3.49 7.95 13.47
C LEU A 26 -2.05 7.50 13.75
N SER A 27 -1.52 6.52 13.03
CA SER A 27 -0.19 5.98 13.24
C SER A 27 0.96 6.88 12.79
N HIS A 28 0.69 7.95 12.02
CA HIS A 28 1.73 8.86 11.52
C HIS A 28 2.55 9.52 12.64
N VAL A 29 1.98 9.66 13.83
CA VAL A 29 2.66 10.25 15.00
C VAL A 29 3.90 9.44 15.44
N ALA A 30 3.97 8.15 15.07
CA ALA A 30 5.13 7.30 15.33
C ALA A 30 6.33 7.64 14.41
N TYR A 31 6.12 8.47 13.38
CA TYR A 31 7.16 8.86 12.44
C TYR A 31 7.70 10.26 12.76
N PRO A 32 9.04 10.45 12.76
CA PRO A 32 9.64 11.77 12.88
C PRO A 32 9.04 12.73 11.83
N PRO A 33 8.83 14.03 12.16
CA PRO A 33 8.18 14.99 11.26
C PRO A 33 8.78 15.03 9.85
N ARG A 34 10.10 14.84 9.72
CA ARG A 34 10.80 14.82 8.42
C ARG A 34 10.42 13.61 7.55
N LEU A 35 9.99 12.50 8.13
CA LEU A 35 9.60 11.29 7.41
C LEU A 35 8.09 11.21 7.14
N GLN A 36 7.28 12.06 7.77
CA GLN A 36 5.83 12.04 7.59
C GLN A 36 5.40 12.28 6.14
N PRO A 37 6.01 13.19 5.34
CA PRO A 37 5.67 13.30 3.91
C PRO A 37 5.83 11.98 3.15
N HIS A 38 6.90 11.25 3.42
CA HIS A 38 7.19 9.95 2.80
C HIS A 38 6.22 8.86 3.27
N PHE A 39 5.87 8.88 4.56
CA PHE A 39 4.82 8.00 5.11
C PHE A 39 3.49 8.21 4.37
N TRP A 40 3.06 9.46 4.16
CA TRP A 40 1.83 9.76 3.45
C TRP A 40 1.86 9.26 2.00
N ALA A 41 2.98 9.42 1.29
CA ALA A 41 3.15 8.92 -0.07
C ALA A 41 3.04 7.39 -0.14
N LEU A 42 3.71 6.65 0.75
CA LEU A 42 3.64 5.19 0.83
C LEU A 42 2.22 4.69 1.14
N ARG A 43 1.54 5.31 2.12
CA ARG A 43 0.16 4.91 2.46
C ARG A 43 -0.83 5.26 1.36
N ALA A 44 -0.71 6.44 0.74
CA ALA A 44 -1.56 6.83 -0.39
C ALA A 44 -1.37 5.89 -1.60
N PHE A 45 -0.13 5.47 -1.90
CA PHE A 45 0.14 4.46 -2.93
C PHE A 45 -0.59 3.14 -2.64
N HIS A 46 -0.48 2.63 -1.42
CA HIS A 46 -1.14 1.38 -1.04
C HIS A 46 -2.67 1.46 -1.16
N ILE A 47 -3.26 2.59 -0.76
CA ILE A 47 -4.70 2.86 -0.87
C ILE A 47 -5.12 2.99 -2.33
N GLU A 48 -4.35 3.70 -3.15
CA GLU A 48 -4.63 3.88 -4.58
C GLU A 48 -4.73 2.53 -5.30
N LEU A 49 -3.74 1.66 -5.12
CA LEU A 49 -3.76 0.32 -5.71
C LEU A 49 -4.94 -0.54 -5.21
N ALA A 50 -5.26 -0.46 -3.92
CA ALA A 50 -6.39 -1.18 -3.36
C ALA A 50 -7.74 -0.72 -3.93
N SER A 51 -7.83 0.56 -4.33
CA SER A 51 -9.07 1.16 -4.86
C SER A 51 -9.28 0.91 -6.35
N ILE A 52 -8.28 0.42 -7.09
CA ILE A 52 -8.38 0.26 -8.55
C ILE A 52 -9.50 -0.71 -8.91
N LYS A 53 -9.60 -1.86 -8.24
CA LYS A 53 -10.62 -2.89 -8.51
C LYS A 53 -12.04 -2.30 -8.46
N ASP A 54 -12.32 -1.51 -7.45
CA ASP A 54 -13.65 -0.90 -7.23
C ASP A 54 -13.91 0.30 -8.15
N ALA A 55 -12.84 0.92 -8.68
CA ALA A 55 -12.93 2.14 -9.50
C ALA A 55 -12.98 1.89 -11.01
N VAL A 56 -12.79 0.63 -11.47
CA VAL A 56 -12.75 0.31 -12.89
C VAL A 56 -14.00 -0.45 -13.33
N SER A 57 -14.40 -0.24 -14.58
CA SER A 57 -15.58 -0.89 -15.16
C SER A 57 -15.32 -2.34 -15.62
N ASN A 58 -14.07 -2.71 -15.84
CA ASN A 58 -13.66 -4.05 -16.25
C ASN A 58 -12.18 -4.31 -15.95
N GLU A 59 -11.80 -5.58 -15.98
CA GLU A 59 -10.45 -6.06 -15.68
C GLU A 59 -9.38 -5.44 -16.58
N LEU A 60 -9.64 -5.25 -17.88
CA LEU A 60 -8.66 -4.70 -18.82
C LEU A 60 -8.22 -3.28 -18.42
N VAL A 61 -9.17 -2.43 -18.03
CA VAL A 61 -8.88 -1.07 -17.55
C VAL A 61 -8.06 -1.13 -16.25
N GLY A 62 -8.38 -2.08 -15.37
CA GLY A 62 -7.59 -2.32 -14.16
C GLY A 62 -6.14 -2.70 -14.48
N ARG A 63 -5.92 -3.64 -15.39
CA ARG A 63 -4.58 -4.06 -15.84
C ARG A 63 -3.78 -2.91 -16.45
N ILE A 64 -4.41 -2.05 -17.26
CA ILE A 64 -3.77 -0.85 -17.81
C ILE A 64 -3.32 0.10 -16.68
N ARG A 65 -4.13 0.30 -15.64
CA ARG A 65 -3.75 1.11 -14.48
C ARG A 65 -2.61 0.48 -13.68
N MET A 66 -2.61 -0.84 -13.50
CA MET A 66 -1.51 -1.55 -12.82
C MET A 66 -0.21 -1.44 -13.62
N GLN A 67 -0.25 -1.55 -14.97
CA GLN A 67 0.92 -1.34 -15.80
C GLN A 67 1.43 0.11 -15.70
N TRP A 68 0.53 1.09 -15.71
CA TRP A 68 0.91 2.48 -15.49
C TRP A 68 1.66 2.68 -14.16
N TRP A 69 1.23 2.00 -13.09
CA TRP A 69 1.92 2.05 -11.81
C TRP A 69 3.30 1.39 -11.83
N ARG A 70 3.48 0.28 -12.58
CA ARG A 70 4.83 -0.30 -12.79
C ARG A 70 5.76 0.70 -13.47
N ASP A 71 5.30 1.32 -14.55
CA ASP A 71 6.07 2.33 -15.27
C ASP A 71 6.35 3.56 -14.39
N ALA A 72 5.40 3.96 -13.56
CA ALA A 72 5.58 5.05 -12.59
C ALA A 72 6.67 4.71 -11.55
N ILE A 73 6.67 3.50 -11.00
CA ILE A 73 7.71 3.04 -10.06
C ILE A 73 9.09 2.98 -10.75
N GLU A 74 9.17 2.49 -12.00
CA GLU A 74 10.42 2.58 -12.79
C GLU A 74 10.90 4.02 -12.93
N GLY A 75 10.00 4.95 -13.24
CA GLY A 75 10.28 6.38 -13.33
C GLY A 75 10.75 6.97 -11.99
N VAL A 76 10.13 6.58 -10.88
CA VAL A 76 10.53 6.98 -9.51
C VAL A 76 11.98 6.61 -9.23
N TYR A 77 12.37 5.34 -9.48
CA TYR A 77 13.73 4.87 -9.24
C TYR A 77 14.75 5.42 -10.25
N ALA A 78 14.28 5.86 -11.43
CA ALA A 78 15.11 6.58 -12.40
C ALA A 78 15.21 8.10 -12.16
N ASN A 79 14.63 8.60 -11.04
CA ASN A 79 14.48 10.03 -10.73
C ASN A 79 13.78 10.83 -11.85
N ARG A 80 12.77 10.20 -12.47
CA ARG A 80 11.92 10.77 -13.53
C ARG A 80 10.46 10.37 -13.31
N PRO A 81 9.87 10.74 -12.16
CA PRO A 81 8.50 10.36 -11.83
C PRO A 81 7.49 11.02 -12.79
N PRO A 82 6.38 10.38 -13.10
CA PRO A 82 5.29 11.04 -13.79
C PRO A 82 4.69 12.16 -12.91
N LYS A 83 3.99 13.12 -13.55
CA LYS A 83 3.31 14.24 -12.85
C LYS A 83 2.06 13.73 -12.12
N HIS A 84 2.25 12.98 -11.07
CA HIS A 84 1.21 12.44 -10.22
C HIS A 84 1.59 12.63 -8.75
N PRO A 85 0.71 13.16 -7.88
CA PRO A 85 1.09 13.51 -6.49
C PRO A 85 1.73 12.38 -5.72
N ILE A 86 1.19 11.16 -5.82
CA ILE A 86 1.75 9.98 -5.16
C ILE A 86 3.13 9.63 -5.74
N ALA A 87 3.28 9.62 -7.07
CA ALA A 87 4.56 9.27 -7.70
C ALA A 87 5.67 10.29 -7.38
N LEU A 88 5.33 11.57 -7.30
CA LEU A 88 6.25 12.63 -6.87
C LEU A 88 6.67 12.41 -5.41
N GLY A 89 5.71 12.19 -4.50
CA GLY A 89 6.01 11.91 -3.10
C GLY A 89 6.82 10.62 -2.87
N LEU A 90 6.58 9.58 -3.69
CA LEU A 90 7.40 8.35 -3.67
C LEU A 90 8.82 8.63 -4.18
N CYS A 91 8.99 9.48 -5.20
CA CYS A 91 10.31 9.86 -5.69
C CYS A 91 11.09 10.62 -4.63
N ASP A 92 10.46 11.57 -3.95
CA ASP A 92 11.06 12.28 -2.84
C ASP A 92 11.50 11.31 -1.72
N ALA A 93 10.70 10.30 -1.41
CA ALA A 93 11.03 9.29 -0.42
C ALA A 93 12.21 8.40 -0.83
N VAL A 94 12.22 7.93 -2.09
CA VAL A 94 13.28 7.05 -2.62
C VAL A 94 14.60 7.81 -2.76
N MET A 95 14.55 9.10 -3.11
CA MET A 95 15.73 9.96 -3.34
C MET A 95 16.20 10.69 -2.08
N ASP A 96 15.50 10.57 -0.94
CA ASP A 96 15.93 11.20 0.31
C ASP A 96 17.27 10.59 0.79
N PRO A 97 18.35 11.39 0.87
CA PRO A 97 19.66 10.91 1.31
C PRO A 97 19.64 10.28 2.71
N ALA A 98 18.75 10.71 3.59
CA ALA A 98 18.63 10.16 4.93
C ALA A 98 17.96 8.78 4.91
N VAL A 99 16.99 8.55 4.02
CA VAL A 99 16.37 7.23 3.80
C VAL A 99 17.40 6.29 3.14
N MET A 100 18.08 6.76 2.09
CA MET A 100 19.11 5.97 1.40
C MET A 100 20.25 5.53 2.32
N LYS A 101 20.64 6.38 3.27
CA LYS A 101 21.74 6.07 4.21
C LYS A 101 21.40 4.95 5.18
N HIS A 102 20.14 4.81 5.55
CA HIS A 102 19.70 3.89 6.60
C HIS A 102 18.98 2.64 6.07
N GLY A 103 18.89 2.44 4.75
CA GLY A 103 18.36 1.19 4.22
C GLY A 103 17.40 1.33 3.05
N SER A 104 17.45 2.31 2.22
CA SER A 104 16.66 2.58 1.01
C SER A 104 15.35 1.79 0.82
N LEU A 105 14.33 2.40 0.28
CA LEU A 105 13.07 1.71 -0.03
C LEU A 105 13.33 0.66 -1.12
N VAL A 106 12.98 -0.60 -0.83
CA VAL A 106 13.25 -1.73 -1.74
C VAL A 106 12.18 -1.77 -2.84
N LYS A 107 12.60 -1.59 -4.10
CA LYS A 107 11.74 -1.54 -5.28
C LYS A 107 10.83 -2.78 -5.42
N ASP A 108 11.36 -3.98 -5.12
CA ASP A 108 10.60 -5.23 -5.23
C ASP A 108 9.32 -5.21 -4.39
N HIS A 109 9.30 -4.53 -3.24
CA HIS A 109 8.08 -4.43 -2.44
C HIS A 109 6.96 -3.70 -3.16
N PHE A 110 7.26 -2.61 -3.88
CA PHE A 110 6.26 -1.90 -4.68
C PHE A 110 5.71 -2.79 -5.80
N LEU A 111 6.60 -3.47 -6.53
CA LEU A 111 6.22 -4.33 -7.65
C LEU A 111 5.37 -5.51 -7.17
N ARG A 112 5.72 -6.15 -6.05
CA ARG A 112 4.93 -7.23 -5.45
C ARG A 112 3.52 -6.81 -5.06
N ILE A 113 3.36 -5.58 -4.53
CA ILE A 113 2.03 -5.04 -4.23
C ILE A 113 1.23 -4.89 -5.52
N ILE A 114 1.82 -4.33 -6.58
CA ILE A 114 1.15 -4.14 -7.87
C ILE A 114 0.73 -5.50 -8.46
N ASP A 115 1.63 -6.49 -8.47
CA ASP A 115 1.38 -7.81 -9.03
C ASP A 115 0.23 -8.53 -8.29
N ALA A 116 0.23 -8.48 -6.96
CA ALA A 116 -0.83 -9.07 -6.16
C ALA A 116 -2.20 -8.38 -6.39
N ARG A 117 -2.21 -7.04 -6.51
CA ARG A 117 -3.42 -6.28 -6.79
C ARG A 117 -3.92 -6.48 -8.22
N GLU A 118 -3.02 -6.70 -9.19
CA GLU A 118 -3.42 -7.06 -10.55
C GLU A 118 -4.03 -8.46 -10.61
N ALA A 119 -3.44 -9.43 -9.92
CA ALA A 119 -4.00 -10.78 -9.84
C ALA A 119 -5.41 -10.80 -9.22
N ASP A 120 -5.68 -9.90 -8.27
CA ASP A 120 -6.99 -9.74 -7.61
C ASP A 120 -8.05 -9.05 -8.50
N LEU A 121 -7.70 -8.51 -9.67
CA LEU A 121 -8.70 -7.92 -10.58
C LEU A 121 -9.65 -8.96 -11.18
N ALA A 122 -9.19 -10.20 -11.37
CA ALA A 122 -10.02 -11.28 -11.88
C ALA A 122 -11.05 -11.71 -10.83
N GLU A 123 -12.27 -12.02 -11.28
CA GLU A 123 -13.27 -12.64 -10.42
C GLU A 123 -12.84 -14.05 -10.04
N PRO A 124 -12.79 -14.39 -8.75
CA PRO A 124 -12.40 -15.74 -8.33
C PRO A 124 -13.47 -16.77 -8.72
N LEU A 125 -13.04 -17.92 -9.22
CA LEU A 125 -13.93 -19.04 -9.54
C LEU A 125 -14.51 -19.74 -8.31
N SER A 126 -13.86 -19.57 -7.15
CA SER A 126 -14.26 -20.16 -5.88
C SER A 126 -13.85 -19.23 -4.73
N PRO A 127 -14.47 -19.36 -3.54
CA PRO A 127 -14.00 -18.64 -2.36
C PRO A 127 -12.52 -18.96 -2.09
N PRO A 128 -11.71 -17.96 -1.72
CA PRO A 128 -10.28 -18.16 -1.48
C PRO A 128 -10.04 -19.04 -0.24
N THR A 129 -9.01 -19.87 -0.31
CA THR A 129 -8.50 -20.62 0.83
C THR A 129 -7.76 -19.71 1.81
N LEU A 130 -7.56 -20.18 3.05
CA LEU A 130 -6.75 -19.43 4.02
C LEU A 130 -5.32 -19.19 3.53
N GLU A 131 -4.70 -20.18 2.87
CA GLU A 131 -3.35 -20.07 2.31
C GLU A 131 -3.26 -18.99 1.21
N GLU A 132 -4.25 -18.94 0.33
CA GLU A 132 -4.34 -17.88 -0.70
C GLU A 132 -4.51 -16.50 -0.07
N LEU A 133 -5.34 -16.38 0.97
CA LEU A 133 -5.52 -15.12 1.71
C LEU A 133 -4.24 -14.70 2.44
N GLU A 134 -3.51 -15.63 3.07
CA GLU A 134 -2.23 -15.34 3.70
C GLU A 134 -1.17 -14.91 2.68
N THR A 135 -1.12 -15.58 1.54
CA THR A 135 -0.22 -15.24 0.43
C THR A 135 -0.50 -13.83 -0.11
N TYR A 136 -1.76 -13.51 -0.31
CA TYR A 136 -2.19 -12.18 -0.74
C TYR A 136 -1.88 -11.10 0.31
N ALA A 137 -2.16 -11.38 1.59
CA ALA A 137 -1.84 -10.47 2.68
C ALA A 137 -0.33 -10.23 2.82
N GLU A 138 0.50 -11.27 2.64
CA GLU A 138 1.96 -11.14 2.59
C GLU A 138 2.41 -10.25 1.43
N ALA A 139 1.84 -10.45 0.23
CA ALA A 139 2.20 -9.69 -0.96
C ALA A 139 1.68 -8.24 -0.95
N THR A 140 0.73 -7.90 -0.09
CA THR A 140 0.13 -6.54 -0.01
C THR A 140 0.38 -5.89 1.33
N SER A 141 -0.26 -6.35 2.40
CA SER A 141 -0.21 -5.74 3.74
C SER A 141 1.17 -5.85 4.40
N SER A 142 1.86 -7.01 4.25
CA SER A 142 3.22 -7.12 4.80
C SER A 142 4.21 -6.27 4.01
N ARG A 143 4.10 -6.21 2.68
CA ARG A 143 5.03 -5.44 1.84
C ARG A 143 4.99 -3.94 2.12
N ILE A 144 3.82 -3.37 2.35
CA ILE A 144 3.74 -1.95 2.75
C ILE A 144 4.37 -1.73 4.14
N LEU A 145 4.24 -2.69 5.07
CA LEU A 145 4.88 -2.60 6.37
C LEU A 145 6.41 -2.66 6.25
N TYR A 146 6.97 -3.51 5.37
CA TYR A 146 8.41 -3.54 5.11
C TYR A 146 8.92 -2.21 4.55
N LEU A 147 8.19 -1.58 3.61
CA LEU A 147 8.53 -0.25 3.13
C LEU A 147 8.53 0.80 4.25
N LEU A 148 7.59 0.70 5.17
CA LEU A 148 7.49 1.59 6.32
C LEU A 148 8.62 1.35 7.35
N LEU A 149 9.11 0.12 7.52
CA LEU A 149 10.31 -0.20 8.28
C LEU A 149 11.56 0.36 7.60
N ASN A 150 11.71 0.12 6.29
CA ASN A 150 12.83 0.67 5.52
C ASN A 150 12.88 2.21 5.61
N LEU A 151 11.71 2.87 5.59
CA LEU A 151 11.63 4.32 5.77
C LEU A 151 12.23 4.79 7.10
N GLN A 152 12.14 3.99 8.14
CA GLN A 152 12.74 4.26 9.47
C GLN A 152 14.18 3.73 9.60
N GLY A 153 14.72 3.10 8.55
CA GLY A 153 16.06 2.50 8.58
C GLY A 153 16.14 1.19 9.36
N ILE A 154 15.01 0.51 9.52
CA ILE A 154 14.94 -0.80 10.18
C ILE A 154 14.98 -1.89 9.11
N SER A 155 16.01 -2.77 9.18
CA SER A 155 16.23 -3.85 8.20
C SER A 155 16.79 -5.10 8.91
N GLU A 156 16.14 -5.54 9.96
CA GLU A 156 16.53 -6.73 10.73
C GLU A 156 15.60 -7.89 10.39
N SER A 157 16.17 -9.07 10.09
CA SER A 157 15.41 -10.26 9.68
C SER A 157 14.39 -10.72 10.73
N THR A 158 14.69 -10.56 12.02
CA THR A 158 13.74 -10.88 13.11
C THR A 158 12.53 -9.94 13.10
N VAL A 159 12.76 -8.66 12.80
CA VAL A 159 11.69 -7.66 12.66
C VAL A 159 10.85 -7.95 11.42
N ASP A 160 11.47 -8.35 10.31
CA ASP A 160 10.76 -8.73 9.08
C ASP A 160 9.80 -9.91 9.32
N VAL A 161 10.22 -10.94 10.06
CA VAL A 161 9.35 -12.07 10.45
C VAL A 161 8.15 -11.60 11.27
N LEU A 162 8.38 -10.74 12.27
CA LEU A 162 7.30 -10.17 13.08
C LEU A 162 6.30 -9.38 12.22
N PHE A 163 6.82 -8.54 11.32
CA PHE A 163 5.98 -7.70 10.45
C PHE A 163 5.31 -8.49 9.32
N SER A 164 5.85 -9.65 8.92
CA SER A 164 5.12 -10.63 8.09
C SER A 164 3.85 -11.10 8.79
N HIS A 165 3.98 -11.59 10.02
CA HIS A 165 2.80 -12.04 10.78
C HIS A 165 1.79 -10.91 11.05
N LEU A 166 2.28 -9.73 11.39
CA LEU A 166 1.42 -8.56 11.59
C LEU A 166 0.68 -8.17 10.30
N GLY A 167 1.37 -8.14 9.16
CA GLY A 167 0.79 -7.82 7.87
C GLY A 167 -0.26 -8.84 7.43
N LYS A 168 0.00 -10.13 7.64
CA LYS A 168 -0.98 -11.20 7.40
C LYS A 168 -2.21 -11.03 8.29
N ALA A 169 -2.01 -10.79 9.59
CA ALA A 169 -3.12 -10.57 10.52
C ALA A 169 -3.96 -9.34 10.11
N MET A 170 -3.32 -8.23 9.70
CA MET A 170 -4.01 -7.05 9.19
C MET A 170 -4.78 -7.34 7.91
N GLY A 171 -4.18 -8.02 6.94
CA GLY A 171 -4.82 -8.37 5.67
C GLY A 171 -6.03 -9.28 5.85
N LEU A 172 -5.90 -10.31 6.68
CA LEU A 172 -7.01 -11.20 7.04
C LEU A 172 -8.13 -10.44 7.79
N GLY A 173 -7.77 -9.54 8.70
CA GLY A 173 -8.72 -8.69 9.41
C GLY A 173 -9.51 -7.78 8.47
N ILE A 174 -8.86 -7.17 7.48
CA ILE A 174 -9.51 -6.35 6.44
C ILE A 174 -10.46 -7.23 5.61
N PHE A 175 -10.02 -8.42 5.20
CA PHE A 175 -10.87 -9.36 4.45
C PHE A 175 -12.13 -9.73 5.23
N VAL A 176 -11.99 -10.14 6.48
CA VAL A 176 -13.14 -10.47 7.35
C VAL A 176 -14.08 -9.27 7.54
N ALA A 177 -13.54 -8.07 7.71
CA ALA A 177 -14.33 -6.85 7.84
C ALA A 177 -15.09 -6.46 6.56
N SER A 178 -14.59 -6.88 5.39
CA SER A 178 -15.20 -6.63 4.08
C SER A 178 -16.31 -7.62 3.73
N LEU A 179 -16.39 -8.77 4.43
CA LEU A 179 -17.44 -9.76 4.16
C LEU A 179 -18.83 -9.15 4.41
N PRO A 180 -19.79 -9.38 3.49
CA PRO A 180 -21.16 -8.94 3.68
C PRO A 180 -21.70 -9.52 5.00
N ARG A 181 -22.26 -8.69 5.84
CA ARG A 181 -23.00 -9.15 7.01
C ARG A 181 -24.29 -9.77 6.49
N HIS A 182 -24.32 -11.09 6.31
CA HIS A 182 -25.55 -11.79 5.95
C HIS A 182 -26.59 -11.52 7.04
N PRO A 183 -27.82 -11.09 6.68
CA PRO A 183 -28.91 -11.11 7.63
C PRO A 183 -29.11 -12.56 8.10
N PRO A 184 -29.50 -12.79 9.35
CA PRO A 184 -29.80 -14.14 9.83
C PRO A 184 -30.82 -14.79 8.88
N PRO A 185 -30.72 -16.13 8.63
CA PRO A 185 -31.68 -16.80 7.78
C PRO A 185 -33.09 -16.57 8.34
N PRO A 186 -34.12 -16.43 7.49
CA PRO A 186 -35.48 -16.24 7.96
C PRO A 186 -35.84 -17.42 8.84
N PRO A 187 -36.64 -17.19 9.92
CA PRO A 187 -37.07 -18.27 10.79
C PRO A 187 -37.76 -19.35 9.96
N LEU A 188 -37.38 -20.61 10.20
CA LEU A 188 -38.03 -21.75 9.59
C LEU A 188 -39.53 -21.62 9.85
N GLN A 189 -40.31 -21.45 8.79
CA GLN A 189 -41.77 -21.51 8.90
C GLN A 189 -42.14 -22.95 9.28
N ALA A 190 -42.75 -23.09 10.47
CA ALA A 190 -43.26 -24.33 10.98
C ALA A 190 -44.55 -24.74 10.25
#